data_79afb52c057a9ea18fd5eb5a08256f65
#
_entry.id   79afb52c057a9ea18fd5eb5a08256f65
#
_cell.length_a   1.000
_cell.length_b   1.000
_cell.length_c   1.000
_cell.angle_alpha   90.00
_cell.angle_beta   90.00
_cell.angle_gamma   90.00
#
_symmetry.space_group_name_H-M   'P 1'
#
loop_
_entity.id
_entity.type
_entity.pdbx_description
1 polymer ?
#
loop_
_entity_poly.entity_id
_entity_poly.type
_entity_poly.pdbx_seq_one_letter_code
_entity_poly.pdbx_strand_id
1 'polypeptide(L)'
;MTTTETLIIGAGLTGLTIAYELHKAGKPFLLLEARDRTGGRILTSRTDDGAPVEIGATWLGKKHEDLIGLLSELGIRTFEQVTGGRAIYEASSLSPAQ
;
A
#
# COMPACT_ATOMS: atom_id res chain seq x y z
N MET A 1 -0.69 -27.64 -18.78
CA MET A 1 -1.36 -27.47 -17.47
C MET A 1 -0.31 -26.97 -16.47
N THR A 2 -0.59 -25.90 -15.79
CA THR A 2 0.31 -25.38 -14.75
C THR A 2 -0.15 -25.90 -13.40
N THR A 3 0.71 -26.60 -12.68
CA THR A 3 0.43 -27.12 -11.34
C THR A 3 1.33 -26.39 -10.35
N THR A 4 0.75 -25.88 -9.28
CA THR A 4 1.48 -25.22 -8.19
C THR A 4 0.90 -25.64 -6.84
N GLU A 5 1.72 -25.62 -5.81
CA GLU A 5 1.29 -25.92 -4.44
C GLU A 5 0.54 -24.75 -3.79
N THR A 6 0.81 -23.51 -4.24
CA THR A 6 0.25 -22.29 -3.67
C THR A 6 -0.33 -21.42 -4.75
N LEU A 7 -1.60 -21.07 -4.61
CA LEU A 7 -2.29 -20.08 -5.43
C LEU A 7 -2.61 -18.84 -4.60
N ILE A 8 -2.14 -17.68 -5.05
CA ILE A 8 -2.40 -16.38 -4.42
C ILE A 8 -3.39 -15.62 -5.29
N ILE A 9 -4.50 -15.20 -4.74
CA ILE A 9 -5.52 -14.40 -5.44
C ILE A 9 -5.41 -12.94 -4.98
N GLY A 10 -5.08 -12.07 -5.92
CA GLY A 10 -4.92 -10.62 -5.72
C GLY A 10 -3.47 -10.19 -5.49
N ALA A 11 -3.03 -9.23 -6.30
CA ALA A 11 -1.69 -8.62 -6.22
C ALA A 11 -1.72 -7.26 -5.48
N GLY A 12 -2.45 -7.18 -4.37
CA GLY A 12 -2.33 -6.12 -3.40
C GLY A 12 -1.15 -6.35 -2.46
N LEU A 13 -0.97 -5.48 -1.46
CA LEU A 13 0.15 -5.56 -0.52
C LEU A 13 0.28 -6.95 0.10
N THR A 14 -0.82 -7.51 0.59
CA THR A 14 -0.82 -8.84 1.23
C THR A 14 -0.38 -9.94 0.27
N GLY A 15 -0.99 -10.02 -0.92
CA GLY A 15 -0.66 -11.06 -1.91
C GLY A 15 0.77 -10.96 -2.41
N LEU A 16 1.25 -9.74 -2.64
CA LEU A 16 2.65 -9.50 -3.03
C LEU A 16 3.64 -9.83 -1.92
N THR A 17 3.30 -9.57 -0.66
CA THR A 17 4.14 -9.95 0.49
C THR A 17 4.23 -11.48 0.62
N ILE A 18 3.10 -12.18 0.48
CA ILE A 18 3.10 -13.67 0.49
C ILE A 18 3.96 -14.21 -0.67
N ALA A 19 3.79 -13.67 -1.87
CA ALA A 19 4.59 -14.06 -3.04
C ALA A 19 6.08 -13.83 -2.81
N TYR A 20 6.45 -12.70 -2.21
CA TYR A 20 7.83 -12.35 -1.88
C TYR A 20 8.44 -13.33 -0.86
N GLU A 21 7.70 -13.66 0.21
CA GLU A 21 8.17 -14.62 1.21
C GLU A 21 8.32 -16.04 0.62
N LEU A 22 7.38 -16.48 -0.20
CA LEU A 22 7.49 -17.78 -0.90
C LEU A 22 8.67 -17.78 -1.86
N HIS A 23 8.90 -16.69 -2.58
CA HIS A 23 10.05 -16.56 -3.46
C HIS A 23 11.38 -16.66 -2.69
N LYS A 24 11.53 -15.97 -1.58
CA LYS A 24 12.70 -16.08 -0.70
C LYS A 24 12.92 -17.52 -0.19
N ALA A 25 11.82 -18.20 0.11
CA ALA A 25 11.86 -19.60 0.56
C ALA A 25 12.08 -20.63 -0.58
N GLY A 26 12.20 -20.19 -1.83
CA GLY A 26 12.34 -21.07 -2.99
C GLY A 26 11.11 -21.93 -3.27
N LYS A 27 9.93 -21.52 -2.80
CA LYS A 27 8.67 -22.27 -2.96
C LYS A 27 7.91 -21.79 -4.19
N PRO A 28 7.41 -22.71 -5.05
CA PRO A 28 6.63 -22.35 -6.21
C PRO A 28 5.27 -21.81 -5.82
N PHE A 29 4.82 -20.77 -6.51
CA PHE A 29 3.49 -20.19 -6.37
C PHE A 29 2.98 -19.68 -7.70
N LEU A 30 1.68 -19.46 -7.79
CA LEU A 30 1.02 -18.70 -8.85
C LEU A 30 0.24 -17.56 -8.22
N LEU A 31 0.46 -16.34 -8.71
CA LEU A 31 -0.29 -15.16 -8.28
C LEU A 31 -1.19 -14.69 -9.43
N LEU A 32 -2.46 -14.54 -9.14
CA LEU A 32 -3.46 -14.06 -10.09
C LEU A 32 -4.02 -12.71 -9.62
N GLU A 33 -4.07 -11.75 -10.53
CA GLU A 33 -4.69 -10.44 -10.31
C GLU A 33 -5.79 -10.21 -11.35
N ALA A 34 -6.94 -9.71 -10.90
CA ALA A 34 -8.09 -9.49 -11.78
C ALA A 34 -8.00 -8.20 -12.60
N ARG A 35 -7.18 -7.25 -12.16
CA ARG A 35 -6.96 -5.98 -12.85
C ARG A 35 -5.70 -6.04 -13.70
N ASP A 36 -5.51 -5.06 -14.53
CA ASP A 36 -4.32 -4.83 -15.35
C ASP A 36 -3.15 -4.18 -14.58
N ARG A 37 -3.28 -4.04 -13.26
CA ARG A 37 -2.27 -3.45 -12.37
C ARG A 37 -2.16 -4.18 -11.03
N THR A 38 -1.01 -4.09 -10.42
CA THR A 38 -0.76 -4.51 -9.03
C THR A 38 -1.03 -3.38 -8.03
N GLY A 39 -0.85 -3.65 -6.75
CA GLY A 39 -0.92 -2.68 -5.66
C GLY A 39 -2.26 -2.62 -4.93
N GLY A 40 -3.38 -3.01 -5.57
CA GLY A 40 -4.69 -3.00 -4.92
C GLY A 40 -5.11 -1.59 -4.48
N ARG A 41 -5.20 -1.37 -3.16
CA ARG A 41 -5.54 -0.07 -2.53
C ARG A 41 -4.33 0.89 -2.44
N ILE A 42 -3.15 0.45 -2.79
CA ILE A 42 -1.98 1.31 -2.99
C ILE A 42 -1.98 1.73 -4.45
N LEU A 43 -1.95 3.02 -4.70
CA LEU A 43 -1.96 3.57 -6.05
C LEU A 43 -1.20 4.90 -6.07
N THR A 44 -0.14 4.92 -6.86
CA THR A 44 0.62 6.13 -7.16
C THR A 44 0.25 6.59 -8.56
N SER A 45 -0.12 7.83 -8.71
CA SER A 45 -0.27 8.52 -9.99
C SER A 45 0.90 9.46 -10.23
N ARG A 46 0.90 10.14 -11.36
CA ARG A 46 1.87 11.19 -11.68
C ARG A 46 1.17 12.42 -12.20
N THR A 47 1.70 13.56 -11.82
CA THR A 47 1.33 14.86 -12.41
C THR A 47 1.90 15.01 -13.81
N ASP A 48 1.48 16.03 -14.55
CA ASP A 48 1.95 16.29 -15.92
C ASP A 48 3.47 16.53 -16.01
N ASP A 49 4.07 17.05 -14.93
CA ASP A 49 5.53 17.22 -14.79
C ASP A 49 6.25 15.96 -14.25
N GLY A 50 5.52 14.86 -14.07
CA GLY A 50 6.05 13.56 -13.68
C GLY A 50 6.23 13.35 -12.18
N ALA A 51 5.83 14.30 -11.32
CA ALA A 51 5.90 14.12 -9.87
C ALA A 51 4.96 13.02 -9.38
N PRO A 52 5.38 12.15 -8.44
CA PRO A 52 4.53 11.11 -7.91
C PRO A 52 3.45 11.70 -6.97
N VAL A 53 2.23 11.20 -7.11
CA VAL A 53 1.09 11.54 -6.25
C VAL A 53 0.45 10.27 -5.75
N GLU A 54 0.41 10.09 -4.44
CA GLU A 54 -0.25 8.96 -3.83
C GLU A 54 -1.77 9.20 -3.78
N ILE A 55 -2.53 8.33 -4.45
CA ILE A 55 -4.00 8.39 -4.49
C ILE A 55 -4.60 7.37 -3.52
N GLY A 56 -3.84 6.36 -3.15
CA GLY A 56 -4.25 5.29 -2.26
C GLY A 56 -3.68 5.41 -0.85
N ALA A 57 -3.32 4.27 -0.28
CA ALA A 57 -2.73 4.18 1.05
C ALA A 57 -1.33 4.82 1.07
N THR A 58 -1.14 5.81 1.92
CA THR A 58 0.06 6.65 1.99
C THR A 58 0.70 6.61 3.38
N TRP A 59 -0.13 6.52 4.42
CA TRP A 59 0.30 6.75 5.78
C TRP A 59 0.82 5.50 6.45
N LEU A 60 1.99 5.62 7.08
CA LEU A 60 2.61 4.59 7.88
C LEU A 60 2.65 5.03 9.35
N GLY A 61 2.03 4.25 10.22
CA GLY A 61 2.09 4.47 11.66
C GLY A 61 3.21 3.69 12.32
N LYS A 62 3.73 4.19 13.44
CA LYS A 62 4.81 3.55 14.22
C LYS A 62 4.49 2.13 14.68
N LYS A 63 3.20 1.76 14.74
CA LYS A 63 2.74 0.42 15.14
C LYS A 63 2.66 -0.58 13.98
N HIS A 64 2.95 -0.17 12.75
CA HIS A 64 2.97 -1.07 11.59
C HIS A 64 4.35 -1.74 11.47
N GLU A 65 4.74 -2.49 12.50
CA GLU A 65 6.10 -3.05 12.63
C GLU A 65 6.47 -3.97 11.46
N ASP A 66 5.58 -4.86 11.05
CA ASP A 66 5.81 -5.77 9.93
C ASP A 66 6.02 -5.02 8.61
N LEU A 67 5.23 -3.97 8.38
CA LEU A 67 5.36 -3.14 7.18
C LEU A 67 6.66 -2.33 7.21
N ILE A 68 7.04 -1.80 8.37
CA ILE A 68 8.32 -1.09 8.56
C ILE A 68 9.48 -2.04 8.27
N GLY A 69 9.40 -3.27 8.77
CA GLY A 69 10.39 -4.32 8.49
C GLY A 69 10.53 -4.61 6.99
N LEU A 70 9.41 -4.78 6.29
CA LEU A 70 9.37 -5.02 4.85
C LEU A 70 9.96 -3.84 4.06
N LEU A 71 9.59 -2.61 4.41
CA LEU A 71 10.16 -1.41 3.76
C LEU A 71 11.67 -1.33 3.94
N SER A 72 12.17 -1.63 5.14
CA SER A 72 13.60 -1.67 5.44
C SER A 72 14.31 -2.74 4.61
N GLU A 73 13.75 -3.94 4.52
CA GLU A 73 14.30 -5.04 3.72
C GLU A 73 14.37 -4.70 2.23
N LEU A 74 13.35 -3.99 1.73
CA LEU A 74 13.29 -3.54 0.34
C LEU A 74 14.10 -2.25 0.08
N GLY A 75 14.73 -1.67 1.09
CA GLY A 75 15.50 -0.42 0.97
C GLY A 75 14.63 0.81 0.68
N ILE A 76 13.35 0.75 1.00
CA ILE A 76 12.40 1.86 0.78
C ILE A 76 12.49 2.83 1.96
N ARG A 77 12.80 4.08 1.66
CA ARG A 77 12.89 5.14 2.67
C ARG A 77 11.53 5.79 2.90
N THR A 78 11.27 6.08 4.16
CA THR A 78 10.12 6.87 4.60
C THR A 78 10.58 8.27 5.03
N PHE A 79 9.64 9.20 5.09
CA PHE A 79 9.87 10.55 5.62
C PHE A 79 8.74 10.94 6.56
N GLU A 80 9.03 11.84 7.48
CA GLU A 80 8.02 12.30 8.42
C GLU A 80 7.08 13.30 7.75
N GLN A 81 5.79 13.16 8.09
CA GLN A 81 4.80 14.15 7.66
C GLN A 81 5.06 15.48 8.38
N VAL A 82 5.03 16.56 7.63
CA VAL A 82 5.04 17.91 8.20
C VAL A 82 3.71 18.15 8.91
N THR A 83 3.74 18.22 10.24
CA THR A 83 2.54 18.44 11.07
C THR A 83 2.48 19.86 11.66
N GLY A 84 3.48 20.70 11.36
CA GLY A 84 3.51 22.11 11.78
C GLY A 84 2.54 22.95 10.98
N GLY A 85 1.91 23.93 11.63
CA GLY A 85 1.00 24.87 10.98
C GLY A 85 -0.39 24.88 11.63
N ARG A 86 -1.35 25.48 10.91
CA ARG A 86 -2.75 25.58 11.36
C ARG A 86 -3.61 24.63 10.55
N ALA A 87 -4.44 23.84 11.25
CA ALA A 87 -5.48 23.04 10.60
C ALA A 87 -6.72 23.93 10.38
N ILE A 88 -7.27 23.88 9.17
CA ILE A 88 -8.53 24.54 8.83
C ILE A 88 -9.59 23.44 8.75
N TYR A 89 -10.63 23.58 9.57
CA TYR A 89 -11.79 22.70 9.54
C TYR A 89 -12.99 23.47 9.02
N GLU A 90 -13.59 23.00 7.95
CA GLU A 90 -14.91 23.44 7.52
C GLU A 90 -15.94 22.52 8.19
N ALA A 91 -16.55 23.02 9.26
CA ALA A 91 -17.69 22.36 9.88
C ALA A 91 -18.96 22.98 9.31
N SER A 92 -19.73 22.22 8.54
CA SER A 92 -21.11 22.59 8.27
C SER A 92 -21.84 22.61 9.62
N SER A 93 -22.34 23.77 10.03
CA SER A 93 -23.13 23.92 11.25
C SER A 93 -24.36 23.01 11.15
N LEU A 94 -24.32 21.85 11.82
CA LEU A 94 -25.53 21.15 12.16
C LEU A 94 -26.28 22.04 13.14
N SER A 95 -27.35 22.71 12.69
CA SER A 95 -28.28 23.37 13.60
C SER A 95 -28.72 22.36 14.65
N PRO A 96 -28.66 22.67 15.94
CA PRO A 96 -29.19 21.76 16.96
C PRO A 96 -30.67 21.54 16.65
N ALA A 97 -31.07 20.29 16.55
CA ALA A 97 -32.49 19.94 16.44
C ALA A 97 -33.23 20.52 17.66
N GLN A 98 -34.25 21.29 17.39
CA GLN A 98 -35.20 21.78 18.40
C GLN A 98 -36.04 20.60 18.90
#